data_90933946a77dae9dd1ffc3051049dce8
#
_entry.id   90933946a77dae9dd1ffc3051049dce8
#
_cell.length_a   1.000
_cell.length_b   1.000
_cell.length_c   1.000
_cell.angle_alpha   90.00
_cell.angle_beta   90.00
_cell.angle_gamma   90.00
#
_symmetry.space_group_name_H-M   'P 1'
#
loop_
_entity.id
_entity.type
_entity.pdbx_description
1 polymer ?
#
loop_
_entity_poly.entity_id
_entity_poly.type
_entity_poly.pdbx_seq_one_letter_code
_entity_poly.pdbx_strand_id
1 'polypeptide(L)' 'MNYLEWSNEYTETAEKLNEVIIRLKNQRKKTGPSKKKELDQKISQYRICYGECMQTAALLRERHRGVA' A
#
# COMPACT_ATOMS: atom_id res chain seq x y z
N MET A 1 -10.37 -20.71 9.00
CA MET A 1 -9.90 -19.43 8.49
C MET A 1 -8.39 -19.48 8.31
N ASN A 2 -7.90 -19.13 7.14
CA ASN A 2 -6.47 -19.24 6.84
C ASN A 2 -5.80 -17.86 6.91
N TYR A 3 -5.05 -17.64 7.97
CA TYR A 3 -4.34 -16.37 8.18
C TYR A 3 -3.29 -16.11 7.10
N LEU A 4 -2.68 -17.16 6.56
CA LEU A 4 -1.67 -17.00 5.51
C LEU A 4 -2.30 -16.50 4.20
N GLU A 5 -3.43 -17.06 3.79
CA GLU A 5 -4.15 -16.58 2.61
C GLU A 5 -4.59 -15.12 2.80
N TRP A 6 -5.09 -14.80 3.98
CA TRP A 6 -5.50 -13.44 4.32
C TRP A 6 -4.33 -12.46 4.21
N SER A 7 -3.17 -12.85 4.77
CA SER A 7 -1.98 -12.01 4.68
C SER A 7 -1.54 -11.81 3.23
N ASN A 8 -1.68 -12.82 2.38
CA ASN A 8 -1.36 -12.73 0.95
C ASN A 8 -2.28 -11.76 0.22
N GLU A 9 -3.57 -11.73 0.55
CA GLU A 9 -4.52 -10.77 -0.01
C GLU A 9 -4.12 -9.34 0.31
N TYR A 10 -3.73 -9.07 1.56
CA TYR A 10 -3.26 -7.74 1.97
C TYR A 10 -1.95 -7.38 1.28
N THR A 11 -1.05 -8.34 1.10
CA THR A 11 0.20 -8.11 0.39
C THR A 11 -0.05 -7.76 -1.08
N GLU A 12 -0.96 -8.47 -1.75
CA GLU A 12 -1.36 -8.17 -3.14
C GLU A 12 -1.96 -6.77 -3.26
N THR A 13 -2.82 -6.41 -2.31
CA THR A 13 -3.40 -5.07 -2.27
C THR A 13 -2.32 -4.01 -2.12
N ALA A 14 -1.35 -4.25 -1.22
CA ALA A 14 -0.22 -3.33 -1.02
C ALA A 14 0.62 -3.19 -2.30
N GLU A 15 0.85 -4.27 -3.03
CA GLU A 15 1.58 -4.23 -4.30
C GLU A 15 0.87 -3.37 -5.34
N LYS A 16 -0.46 -3.49 -5.43
CA LYS A 16 -1.27 -2.68 -6.33
C LYS A 16 -1.22 -1.20 -5.94
N LEU A 17 -1.29 -0.91 -4.64
CA LEU A 17 -1.16 0.45 -4.13
C LEU A 17 0.22 1.03 -4.46
N ASN A 18 1.26 0.24 -4.33
CA ASN A 18 2.62 0.66 -4.67
C ASN A 18 2.75 1.02 -6.17
N GLU A 19 2.13 0.24 -7.04
CA GLU A 19 2.11 0.55 -8.49
C GLU A 19 1.44 1.90 -8.76
N VAL A 20 0.33 2.17 -8.08
CA VAL A 20 -0.37 3.46 -8.20
C VAL A 20 0.52 4.60 -7.71
N ILE A 21 1.20 4.41 -6.58
CA ILE A 21 2.14 5.40 -6.04
C ILE A 21 3.24 5.73 -7.06
N ILE A 22 3.80 4.72 -7.69
CA ILE A 22 4.85 4.90 -8.71
C ILE A 22 4.32 5.70 -9.90
N ARG A 23 3.11 5.39 -10.38
CA ARG A 23 2.48 6.15 -11.46
C ARG A 23 2.28 7.61 -11.08
N LEU A 24 1.78 7.86 -9.87
CA LEU A 24 1.54 9.22 -9.39
C LEU A 24 2.85 10.00 -9.27
N LYS A 25 3.92 9.38 -8.80
CA LYS A 25 5.24 9.99 -8.74
C LYS A 25 5.75 10.36 -10.14
N ASN A 26 5.53 9.49 -11.12
CA ASN A 26 5.92 9.75 -12.51
C ASN A 26 5.10 10.90 -13.12
N GLN A 27 3.80 10.94 -12.85
CA GLN A 27 2.95 12.06 -13.26
C GLN A 27 3.41 13.38 -12.63
N ARG A 28 3.79 13.34 -11.34
CA ARG A 28 4.26 14.51 -10.62
C ARG A 28 5.45 15.16 -11.30
N LYS A 29 6.37 14.36 -11.83
CA LYS A 29 7.55 14.87 -12.54
C LYS A 29 7.21 15.68 -13.80
N LYS A 30 6.06 15.35 -14.44
CA LYS A 30 5.60 15.97 -15.68
C LYS A 30 4.56 17.06 -15.46
N THR A 31 4.19 17.34 -14.23
CA THR A 31 3.05 18.20 -13.89
C THR A 31 3.54 19.54 -13.34
N GLY A 32 2.78 20.61 -13.64
CA GLY A 32 3.07 21.95 -13.14
C GLY A 32 2.83 22.09 -11.64
N PRO A 33 3.36 23.20 -11.03
CA PRO A 33 3.36 23.36 -9.57
C PRO A 33 1.98 23.30 -8.91
N SER A 34 0.94 23.80 -9.58
CA SER A 34 -0.42 23.84 -9.02
C SER A 34 -1.02 22.45 -8.84
N LYS A 35 -0.75 21.52 -9.75
CA LYS A 35 -1.26 20.16 -9.68
C LYS A 35 -0.38 19.23 -8.85
N LYS A 36 0.89 19.58 -8.64
CA LYS A 36 1.80 18.79 -7.80
C LYS A 36 1.27 18.63 -6.39
N LYS A 37 0.64 19.66 -5.84
CA LYS A 37 0.09 19.65 -4.49
C LYS A 37 -1.00 18.59 -4.35
N GLU A 38 -1.90 18.51 -5.32
CA GLU A 38 -2.96 17.48 -5.36
C GLU A 38 -2.38 16.08 -5.46
N LEU A 39 -1.36 15.90 -6.32
CA LEU A 39 -0.69 14.62 -6.49
C LEU A 39 0.04 14.21 -5.20
N ASP A 40 0.69 15.15 -4.52
CA ASP A 40 1.35 14.87 -3.24
C ASP A 40 0.35 14.41 -2.18
N GLN A 41 -0.83 15.00 -2.12
CA GLN A 41 -1.89 14.56 -1.21
C GLN A 41 -2.35 13.14 -1.51
N LYS A 42 -2.55 12.82 -2.79
CA LYS A 42 -2.94 11.47 -3.20
C LYS A 42 -1.85 10.45 -2.88
N ILE A 43 -0.60 10.78 -3.16
CA ILE A 43 0.54 9.91 -2.85
C ILE A 43 0.60 9.64 -1.35
N SER A 44 0.42 10.66 -0.51
CA SER A 44 0.41 10.50 0.94
C SER A 44 -0.70 9.57 1.40
N GLN A 45 -1.91 9.71 0.87
CA GLN A 45 -3.04 8.85 1.20
C GLN A 45 -2.77 7.39 0.82
N TYR A 46 -2.25 7.16 -0.37
CA TYR A 46 -1.92 5.80 -0.83
C TYR A 46 -0.79 5.19 -0.02
N ARG A 47 0.20 5.99 0.40
CA ARG A 47 1.28 5.50 1.28
C ARG A 47 0.76 5.04 2.63
N ILE A 48 -0.19 5.77 3.20
CA ILE A 48 -0.83 5.38 4.47
C ILE A 48 -1.56 4.04 4.30
N CYS A 49 -2.36 3.90 3.24
CA CYS A 49 -3.05 2.65 2.94
C CYS A 49 -2.08 1.49 2.72
N TYR A 50 -0.99 1.74 1.99
CA TYR A 50 0.06 0.76 1.77
C TYR A 50 0.66 0.27 3.11
N GLY A 51 1.00 1.20 3.99
CA GLY A 51 1.56 0.89 5.31
C GLY A 51 0.59 0.07 6.16
N GLU A 52 -0.69 0.43 6.16
CA GLU A 52 -1.72 -0.30 6.89
C GLU A 52 -1.88 -1.73 6.37
N CYS A 53 -1.88 -1.91 5.05
CA CYS A 53 -1.95 -3.24 4.45
C CYS A 53 -0.75 -4.09 4.83
N MET A 54 0.46 -3.53 4.80
CA MET A 54 1.67 -4.26 5.16
C MET A 54 1.70 -4.62 6.64
N GLN A 55 1.25 -3.72 7.52
CA GLN A 55 1.16 -4.00 8.96
C GLN A 55 0.16 -5.12 9.25
N THR A 56 -1.00 -5.07 8.59
CA THR A 56 -2.03 -6.10 8.76
C THR A 56 -1.53 -7.45 8.25
N ALA A 57 -0.85 -7.47 7.10
CA ALA A 57 -0.27 -8.70 6.56
C ALA A 57 0.75 -9.31 7.53
N ALA A 58 1.63 -8.48 8.10
CA ALA A 58 2.62 -8.94 9.07
C ALA A 58 1.97 -9.52 10.32
N LEU A 59 0.93 -8.86 10.83
CA LEU A 59 0.18 -9.32 11.99
C LEU A 59 -0.48 -10.66 11.74
N LEU A 60 -1.08 -10.84 10.58
CA LEU A 60 -1.73 -12.10 10.20
C LEU A 60 -0.71 -13.24 10.07
N ARG A 61 0.47 -12.96 9.54
CA ARG A 61 1.56 -13.95 9.48
C ARG A 61 2.02 -14.38 10.86
N GLU A 62 2.13 -13.44 11.79
CA GLU A 62 2.47 -13.76 13.19
C GLU A 62 1.42 -14.63 13.84
N ARG A 63 0.14 -14.34 13.64
CA ARG A 63 -0.95 -15.15 14.14
C ARG A 63 -0.93 -16.55 13.54
N HIS A 64 -0.60 -16.67 12.26
CA HIS A 64 -0.45 -17.95 11.61
C HIS A 64 0.64 -18.79 12.25
N ARG A 65 1.80 -18.18 12.59
CA ARG A 65 2.88 -18.86 13.30
C ARG A 65 2.46 -19.29 14.69
N GLY A 66 1.72 -18.44 15.39
CA GLY A 66 1.26 -18.74 16.77
C GLY A 66 0.25 -19.86 16.84
N VAL A 67 -0.46 -20.14 15.76
CA VAL A 67 -1.46 -21.22 15.69
C VAL A 67 -0.84 -22.55 15.24
N ALA A 68 0.32 -22.47 14.63
CA ALA A 68 1.07 -23.65 14.22
C ALA A 68 1.80 -24.26 15.40
#